data_5339a07e25b2e556556fae7fb127551e
#
_entry.id   5339a07e25b2e556556fae7fb127551e
#
_cell.length_a   1.000
_cell.length_b   1.000
_cell.length_c   1.000
_cell.angle_alpha   90.00
_cell.angle_beta   90.00
_cell.angle_gamma   90.00
#
_symmetry.space_group_name_H-M   'P 1'
#
loop_
_entity.id
_entity.type
_entity.pdbx_description
1 polymer ?
#
loop_
_entity_poly.entity_id
_entity_poly.type
_entity_poly.pdbx_seq_one_letter_code
_entity_poly.pdbx_strand_id
1 'polypeptide(L)'
;MKRLKKFLAFAVIGVMVFSLAACGGGGEEENTGEVNVYMWSDYMSQDVVDKFTEETGIKVNFSYMSTSEEAAAKITSGGGEQYDLVMPCDADMTSLIEGGYLEEINLDNIPNFENLGDAYKYREFDPENKYAIPYFMNYVYVIYNKDTCPVEITSYEDLLDPQLKGQIASVTGPRNLFPIALVSLGYDPNSTNDKEIEEAYEWLQDYVPNVAGFDSDSAEKLLINGAASVGFVFDGQATRAFDAMDNLEVADLSDPIQLGVD
;
A
#
# COMPACT_ATOMS: atom_id res chain seq x y z
N MET A 1 -53.89 -25.40 -42.86
CA MET A 1 -52.68 -24.70 -42.41
C MET A 1 -52.95 -23.51 -41.47
N LYS A 2 -53.97 -22.71 -41.59
CA LYS A 2 -54.28 -21.56 -40.71
C LYS A 2 -54.74 -21.93 -39.29
N ARG A 3 -55.32 -23.09 -39.05
CA ARG A 3 -55.74 -23.55 -37.71
C ARG A 3 -54.59 -24.15 -36.87
N LEU A 4 -53.60 -24.72 -37.52
CA LEU A 4 -52.42 -25.30 -36.81
C LEU A 4 -51.51 -24.23 -36.25
N LYS A 5 -51.39 -23.06 -36.92
CA LYS A 5 -50.58 -21.93 -36.42
C LYS A 5 -51.18 -21.25 -35.18
N LYS A 6 -52.51 -21.31 -34.99
CA LYS A 6 -53.18 -20.75 -33.79
C LYS A 6 -53.01 -21.64 -32.56
N PHE A 7 -52.91 -22.96 -32.74
CA PHE A 7 -52.62 -23.90 -31.64
C PHE A 7 -51.19 -23.84 -31.16
N LEU A 8 -50.22 -23.59 -32.06
CA LEU A 8 -48.82 -23.42 -31.67
C LEU A 8 -48.60 -22.10 -30.90
N ALA A 9 -49.32 -21.02 -31.25
CA ALA A 9 -49.17 -19.75 -30.55
C ALA A 9 -49.75 -19.81 -29.12
N PHE A 10 -50.80 -20.60 -28.86
CA PHE A 10 -51.37 -20.79 -27.53
C PHE A 10 -50.49 -21.72 -26.65
N ALA A 11 -49.79 -22.70 -27.23
CA ALA A 11 -48.90 -23.60 -26.51
C ALA A 11 -47.60 -22.87 -26.04
N VAL A 12 -47.11 -21.88 -26.81
CA VAL A 12 -45.93 -21.08 -26.42
C VAL A 12 -46.23 -20.07 -25.31
N ILE A 13 -47.48 -19.51 -25.30
CA ILE A 13 -47.89 -18.58 -24.21
C ILE A 13 -48.17 -19.37 -22.92
N GLY A 14 -48.62 -20.60 -22.97
CA GLY A 14 -48.84 -21.46 -21.81
C GLY A 14 -47.55 -21.89 -21.11
N VAL A 15 -46.44 -22.03 -21.86
CA VAL A 15 -45.14 -22.40 -21.30
C VAL A 15 -44.43 -21.19 -20.66
N MET A 16 -44.68 -19.96 -21.16
CA MET A 16 -44.12 -18.75 -20.55
C MET A 16 -44.81 -18.32 -19.24
N VAL A 17 -46.06 -18.74 -19.01
CA VAL A 17 -46.75 -18.40 -17.74
C VAL A 17 -46.44 -19.38 -16.62
N PHE A 18 -45.96 -20.61 -16.93
CA PHE A 18 -45.56 -21.57 -15.93
C PHE A 18 -44.13 -21.40 -15.42
N SER A 19 -43.29 -20.60 -16.12
CA SER A 19 -41.92 -20.28 -15.67
C SER A 19 -41.84 -19.11 -14.69
N LEU A 20 -42.96 -18.41 -14.41
CA LEU A 20 -43.03 -17.30 -13.44
C LEU A 20 -43.57 -17.69 -12.06
N ALA A 21 -43.89 -18.95 -11.83
CA ALA A 21 -44.44 -19.43 -10.56
C ALA A 21 -43.46 -20.31 -9.75
N ALA A 22 -42.19 -20.39 -10.15
CA ALA A 22 -41.16 -21.19 -9.48
C ALA A 22 -40.13 -20.37 -8.69
N CYS A 23 -40.35 -19.06 -8.49
CA CYS A 23 -39.56 -18.23 -7.61
C CYS A 23 -40.35 -17.82 -6.36
N GLY A 24 -40.62 -18.77 -5.50
CA GLY A 24 -41.25 -18.61 -4.20
C GLY A 24 -40.69 -19.59 -3.19
N GLY A 25 -39.36 -19.68 -3.12
CA GLY A 25 -38.64 -20.33 -2.05
C GLY A 25 -37.64 -19.28 -1.54
N GLY A 26 -37.78 -18.87 -0.27
CA GLY A 26 -36.78 -18.03 0.41
C GLY A 26 -35.47 -18.82 0.58
N GLY A 27 -34.67 -18.85 -0.48
CA GLY A 27 -33.24 -19.07 -0.41
C GLY A 27 -32.63 -17.69 -0.21
N GLU A 28 -31.75 -17.55 0.74
CA GLU A 28 -30.80 -16.44 0.79
C GLU A 28 -30.21 -16.34 -0.61
N GLU A 29 -30.36 -15.19 -1.26
CA GLU A 29 -29.67 -14.93 -2.53
C GLU A 29 -28.18 -15.01 -2.19
N GLU A 30 -27.49 -16.08 -2.63
CA GLU A 30 -26.03 -16.12 -2.58
C GLU A 30 -25.53 -14.86 -3.32
N ASN A 31 -24.93 -13.96 -2.58
CA ASN A 31 -24.30 -12.78 -3.14
C ASN A 31 -23.07 -13.24 -3.91
N THR A 32 -23.22 -13.45 -5.21
CA THR A 32 -22.15 -13.90 -6.13
C THR A 32 -21.39 -12.73 -6.73
N GLY A 33 -21.34 -11.60 -6.04
CA GLY A 33 -20.61 -10.41 -6.46
C GLY A 33 -19.09 -10.62 -6.50
N GLU A 34 -18.42 -9.73 -7.18
CA GLU A 34 -16.96 -9.64 -7.18
C GLU A 34 -16.55 -8.24 -6.74
N VAL A 35 -15.42 -8.12 -6.04
CA VAL A 35 -14.78 -6.85 -5.72
C VAL A 35 -13.35 -6.86 -6.29
N ASN A 36 -12.99 -5.79 -7.00
CA ASN A 36 -11.70 -5.62 -7.63
C ASN A 36 -10.88 -4.62 -6.82
N VAL A 37 -9.77 -5.08 -6.26
CA VAL A 37 -8.91 -4.30 -5.36
C VAL A 37 -7.57 -4.04 -6.04
N TYR A 38 -7.14 -2.78 -6.09
CA TYR A 38 -5.84 -2.38 -6.58
C TYR A 38 -4.98 -1.90 -5.41
N MET A 39 -3.98 -2.70 -5.03
CA MET A 39 -3.23 -2.52 -3.80
C MET A 39 -1.77 -3.00 -3.92
N TRP A 40 -1.01 -2.85 -2.86
CA TRP A 40 0.33 -3.41 -2.72
C TRP A 40 0.29 -4.93 -2.60
N SER A 41 1.32 -5.60 -3.08
CA SER A 41 1.50 -7.03 -2.83
C SER A 41 1.73 -7.27 -1.33
N ASP A 42 1.35 -8.45 -0.84
CA ASP A 42 1.59 -8.89 0.54
C ASP A 42 0.93 -8.07 1.68
N TYR A 43 0.07 -7.07 1.34
CA TYR A 43 -0.64 -6.27 2.35
C TYR A 43 -1.93 -6.93 2.84
N MET A 44 -2.42 -7.97 2.20
CA MET A 44 -3.62 -8.69 2.62
C MET A 44 -3.34 -10.18 2.78
N SER A 45 -3.64 -10.70 3.97
CA SER A 45 -3.52 -12.15 4.25
C SER A 45 -4.57 -12.94 3.47
N GLN A 46 -4.16 -14.05 2.85
CA GLN A 46 -5.09 -14.94 2.14
C GLN A 46 -6.19 -15.48 3.05
N ASP A 47 -5.87 -15.79 4.32
CA ASP A 47 -6.84 -16.27 5.31
C ASP A 47 -7.99 -15.26 5.54
N VAL A 48 -7.68 -13.95 5.51
CA VAL A 48 -8.68 -12.88 5.64
C VAL A 48 -9.59 -12.84 4.42
N VAL A 49 -9.01 -12.99 3.22
CA VAL A 49 -9.74 -13.01 1.94
C VAL A 49 -10.66 -14.23 1.87
N ASP A 50 -10.15 -15.39 2.25
CA ASP A 50 -10.91 -16.65 2.25
C ASP A 50 -12.10 -16.56 3.20
N LYS A 51 -11.87 -16.04 4.42
CA LYS A 51 -12.92 -15.81 5.42
C LYS A 51 -13.97 -14.83 4.93
N PHE A 52 -13.56 -13.70 4.33
CA PHE A 52 -14.50 -12.74 3.74
C PHE A 52 -15.36 -13.38 2.66
N THR A 53 -14.75 -14.15 1.76
CA THR A 53 -15.47 -14.84 0.69
C THR A 53 -16.42 -15.92 1.25
N GLU A 54 -16.01 -16.65 2.30
CA GLU A 54 -16.86 -17.65 2.96
C GLU A 54 -18.06 -17.00 3.64
N GLU A 55 -17.87 -15.85 4.30
CA GLU A 55 -18.94 -15.15 5.03
C GLU A 55 -19.92 -14.40 4.11
N THR A 56 -19.44 -13.87 2.98
CA THR A 56 -20.21 -12.96 2.13
C THR A 56 -20.64 -13.55 0.78
N GLY A 57 -19.99 -14.61 0.31
CA GLY A 57 -20.11 -15.11 -1.06
C GLY A 57 -19.44 -14.20 -2.11
N ILE A 58 -18.82 -13.08 -1.71
CA ILE A 58 -18.17 -12.12 -2.61
C ILE A 58 -16.74 -12.55 -2.89
N LYS A 59 -16.39 -12.63 -4.18
CA LYS A 59 -15.02 -12.94 -4.61
C LYS A 59 -14.17 -11.68 -4.63
N VAL A 60 -12.94 -11.76 -4.13
CA VAL A 60 -11.96 -10.67 -4.19
C VAL A 60 -10.95 -10.93 -5.31
N ASN A 61 -10.81 -9.97 -6.22
CA ASN A 61 -9.81 -10.00 -7.28
C ASN A 61 -8.77 -8.92 -7.01
N PHE A 62 -7.50 -9.31 -6.94
CA PHE A 62 -6.42 -8.37 -6.71
C PHE A 62 -5.70 -7.99 -8.01
N SER A 63 -5.37 -6.71 -8.12
CA SER A 63 -4.34 -6.18 -9.00
C SER A 63 -3.30 -5.50 -8.13
N TYR A 64 -2.02 -5.65 -8.47
CA TYR A 64 -0.94 -5.10 -7.65
C TYR A 64 -0.30 -3.90 -8.32
N MET A 65 0.10 -2.92 -7.50
CA MET A 65 0.87 -1.76 -7.89
C MET A 65 2.31 -1.91 -7.40
N SER A 66 3.24 -1.25 -8.10
CA SER A 66 4.64 -1.19 -7.71
C SER A 66 5.01 0.13 -7.04
N THR A 67 4.26 1.22 -7.35
CA THR A 67 4.38 2.52 -6.69
C THR A 67 3.02 3.19 -6.59
N SER A 68 2.84 4.10 -5.63
CA SER A 68 1.61 4.88 -5.47
C SER A 68 1.39 5.83 -6.65
N GLU A 69 2.45 6.41 -7.17
CA GLU A 69 2.41 7.28 -8.35
C GLU A 69 1.93 6.53 -9.60
N GLU A 70 2.33 5.26 -9.78
CA GLU A 70 1.81 4.40 -10.86
C GLU A 70 0.30 4.21 -10.72
N ALA A 71 -0.17 3.93 -9.50
CA ALA A 71 -1.58 3.76 -9.22
C ALA A 71 -2.37 5.05 -9.50
N ALA A 72 -1.92 6.18 -8.99
CA ALA A 72 -2.53 7.48 -9.23
C ALA A 72 -2.57 7.82 -10.73
N ALA A 73 -1.47 7.62 -11.45
CA ALA A 73 -1.41 7.84 -12.91
C ALA A 73 -2.39 6.93 -13.67
N LYS A 74 -2.51 5.67 -13.28
CA LYS A 74 -3.43 4.72 -13.90
C LYS A 74 -4.89 5.12 -13.69
N ILE A 75 -5.25 5.52 -12.47
CA ILE A 75 -6.60 5.95 -12.12
C ILE A 75 -6.95 7.23 -12.90
N THR A 76 -6.09 8.24 -12.86
CA THR A 76 -6.33 9.54 -13.51
C THR A 76 -6.35 9.50 -15.03
N SER A 77 -5.70 8.48 -15.64
CA SER A 77 -5.74 8.26 -17.09
C SER A 77 -6.96 7.47 -17.58
N GLY A 78 -7.95 7.20 -16.71
CA GLY A 78 -9.17 6.47 -17.06
C GLY A 78 -9.08 4.97 -16.81
N GLY A 79 -8.05 4.48 -16.12
CA GLY A 79 -7.91 3.08 -15.72
C GLY A 79 -8.54 2.75 -14.37
N GLY A 80 -9.19 3.71 -13.71
CA GLY A 80 -9.81 3.54 -12.39
C GLY A 80 -11.14 2.79 -12.40
N GLU A 81 -11.93 2.90 -13.47
CA GLU A 81 -13.28 2.33 -13.58
C GLU A 81 -13.36 0.81 -13.38
N GLN A 82 -12.26 0.10 -13.45
CA GLN A 82 -12.21 -1.34 -13.25
C GLN A 82 -11.98 -1.76 -11.78
N TYR A 83 -11.78 -0.81 -10.88
CA TYR A 83 -11.49 -1.07 -9.48
C TYR A 83 -12.59 -0.52 -8.58
N ASP A 84 -12.96 -1.32 -7.58
CA ASP A 84 -13.90 -0.94 -6.53
C ASP A 84 -13.18 -0.33 -5.33
N LEU A 85 -11.94 -0.75 -5.08
CA LEU A 85 -11.06 -0.22 -4.04
C LEU A 85 -9.65 -0.01 -4.59
N VAL A 86 -9.00 1.04 -4.10
CA VAL A 86 -7.60 1.34 -4.38
C VAL A 86 -6.89 1.71 -3.09
N MET A 87 -5.61 1.34 -2.96
CA MET A 87 -4.79 1.62 -1.78
C MET A 87 -3.54 2.42 -2.16
N PRO A 88 -3.66 3.70 -2.50
CA PRO A 88 -2.52 4.59 -2.72
C PRO A 88 -1.96 5.07 -1.37
N CYS A 89 -0.75 5.65 -1.40
CA CYS A 89 -0.24 6.41 -0.27
C CYS A 89 -0.99 7.74 -0.10
N ASP A 90 -0.99 8.26 1.12
CA ASP A 90 -1.60 9.56 1.50
C ASP A 90 -1.16 10.72 0.61
N ALA A 91 0.07 10.70 0.14
CA ALA A 91 0.65 11.71 -0.75
C ALA A 91 -0.11 11.90 -2.08
N ASP A 92 -0.78 10.86 -2.59
CA ASP A 92 -1.52 10.90 -3.85
C ASP A 92 -3.02 11.18 -3.64
N MET A 93 -3.51 11.04 -2.39
CA MET A 93 -4.93 11.17 -2.06
C MET A 93 -5.52 12.53 -2.43
N THR A 94 -4.80 13.63 -2.15
CA THR A 94 -5.28 14.99 -2.50
C THR A 94 -5.62 15.11 -3.97
N SER A 95 -4.73 14.62 -4.86
CA SER A 95 -4.94 14.69 -6.31
C SER A 95 -6.11 13.81 -6.78
N LEU A 96 -6.31 12.66 -6.16
CA LEU A 96 -7.41 11.75 -6.49
C LEU A 96 -8.77 12.31 -6.03
N ILE A 97 -8.83 12.91 -4.84
CA ILE A 97 -10.04 13.52 -4.29
C ILE A 97 -10.42 14.77 -5.09
N GLU A 98 -9.49 15.72 -5.29
CA GLU A 98 -9.74 16.96 -6.04
C GLU A 98 -10.07 16.70 -7.52
N GLY A 99 -9.50 15.64 -8.08
CA GLY A 99 -9.79 15.20 -9.45
C GLY A 99 -11.14 14.51 -9.61
N GLY A 100 -11.84 14.18 -8.51
CA GLY A 100 -13.14 13.51 -8.53
C GLY A 100 -13.05 12.03 -8.98
N TYR A 101 -11.93 11.38 -8.68
CA TYR A 101 -11.69 9.97 -9.05
C TYR A 101 -12.16 8.98 -7.99
N LEU A 102 -12.55 9.44 -6.80
CA LEU A 102 -13.00 8.62 -5.69
C LEU A 102 -14.46 8.92 -5.35
N GLU A 103 -15.21 7.88 -5.01
CA GLU A 103 -16.57 7.98 -4.48
C GLU A 103 -16.56 8.21 -2.97
N GLU A 104 -17.58 8.90 -2.45
CA GLU A 104 -17.74 9.09 -1.00
C GLU A 104 -18.06 7.76 -0.29
N ILE A 105 -17.37 7.50 0.81
CA ILE A 105 -17.60 6.35 1.68
C ILE A 105 -18.78 6.63 2.60
N ASN A 106 -19.69 5.67 2.75
CA ASN A 106 -20.71 5.72 3.79
C ASN A 106 -20.20 5.02 5.06
N LEU A 107 -19.71 5.79 6.03
CA LEU A 107 -19.19 5.28 7.30
C LEU A 107 -20.24 4.53 8.14
N ASP A 108 -21.53 4.79 7.97
CA ASP A 108 -22.61 4.03 8.65
C ASP A 108 -22.57 2.53 8.28
N ASN A 109 -22.03 2.21 7.11
CA ASN A 109 -21.84 0.82 6.67
C ASN A 109 -20.55 0.19 7.18
N ILE A 110 -19.69 0.95 7.89
CA ILE A 110 -18.36 0.52 8.34
C ILE A 110 -18.20 0.76 9.85
N PRO A 111 -18.95 0.02 10.68
CA PRO A 111 -18.95 0.24 12.14
C PRO A 111 -17.56 0.04 12.76
N ASN A 112 -16.70 -0.77 12.14
CA ASN A 112 -15.32 -0.99 12.60
C ASN A 112 -14.41 0.25 12.45
N PHE A 113 -14.84 1.31 11.75
CA PHE A 113 -14.12 2.57 11.70
C PHE A 113 -13.86 3.15 13.10
N GLU A 114 -14.76 2.91 14.06
CA GLU A 114 -14.60 3.34 15.45
C GLU A 114 -13.38 2.69 16.15
N ASN A 115 -12.91 1.53 15.66
CA ASN A 115 -11.75 0.84 16.22
C ASN A 115 -10.41 1.47 15.81
N LEU A 116 -10.40 2.38 14.82
CA LEU A 116 -9.20 3.11 14.45
C LEU A 116 -8.82 4.14 15.54
N GLY A 117 -7.53 4.24 15.84
CA GLY A 117 -7.02 5.26 16.74
C GLY A 117 -7.24 6.67 16.17
N ASP A 118 -7.54 7.64 17.02
CA ASP A 118 -7.85 9.02 16.59
C ASP A 118 -6.69 9.70 15.87
N ALA A 119 -5.44 9.31 16.16
CA ALA A 119 -4.26 9.82 15.47
C ALA A 119 -4.20 9.50 13.97
N TYR A 120 -4.98 8.51 13.51
CA TYR A 120 -4.97 8.04 12.12
C TYR A 120 -6.19 8.50 11.33
N LYS A 121 -7.24 8.97 12.02
CA LYS A 121 -8.45 9.54 11.43
C LYS A 121 -8.25 11.00 11.04
N TYR A 122 -9.13 11.51 10.21
CA TYR A 122 -9.24 12.95 9.92
C TYR A 122 -7.95 13.57 9.39
N ARG A 123 -7.32 12.90 8.44
CA ARG A 123 -6.09 13.37 7.80
C ARG A 123 -6.32 14.66 7.03
N GLU A 124 -5.28 15.46 6.83
CA GLU A 124 -5.38 16.78 6.17
C GLU A 124 -5.98 16.69 4.77
N PHE A 125 -5.68 15.62 4.02
CA PHE A 125 -6.23 15.39 2.67
C PHE A 125 -7.70 14.94 2.69
N ASP A 126 -8.22 14.43 3.81
CA ASP A 126 -9.61 13.96 3.97
C ASP A 126 -10.08 14.17 5.42
N PRO A 127 -10.32 15.43 5.85
CA PRO A 127 -10.58 15.77 7.24
C PRO A 127 -11.93 15.26 7.77
N GLU A 128 -12.78 14.70 6.93
CA GLU A 128 -14.06 14.12 7.31
C GLU A 128 -14.11 12.60 7.10
N ASN A 129 -13.00 11.96 6.66
CA ASN A 129 -12.94 10.55 6.25
C ASN A 129 -14.05 10.17 5.26
N LYS A 130 -14.28 11.03 4.27
CA LYS A 130 -15.30 10.79 3.23
C LYS A 130 -14.82 9.86 2.14
N TYR A 131 -13.51 9.79 1.90
CA TYR A 131 -12.94 9.10 0.74
C TYR A 131 -11.98 7.99 1.11
N ALA A 132 -11.38 8.03 2.32
CA ALA A 132 -10.35 7.09 2.72
C ALA A 132 -10.53 6.57 4.15
N ILE A 133 -10.09 5.31 4.32
CA ILE A 133 -9.91 4.68 5.62
C ILE A 133 -8.46 4.25 5.71
N PRO A 134 -7.67 4.77 6.68
CA PRO A 134 -6.28 4.36 6.88
C PRO A 134 -6.18 2.86 7.16
N TYR A 135 -5.25 2.20 6.47
CA TYR A 135 -5.04 0.76 6.58
C TYR A 135 -3.70 0.41 7.23
N PHE A 136 -2.59 0.94 6.68
CA PHE A 136 -1.26 0.78 7.24
C PHE A 136 -0.60 2.12 7.51
N MET A 137 0.33 2.11 8.46
CA MET A 137 1.26 3.19 8.70
C MET A 137 2.68 2.63 8.52
N ASN A 138 3.46 3.27 7.66
CA ASN A 138 4.79 2.82 7.30
C ASN A 138 5.86 3.65 8.00
N TYR A 139 6.77 2.96 8.67
CA TYR A 139 7.98 3.54 9.22
C TYR A 139 9.20 2.98 8.50
N VAL A 140 10.25 3.78 8.41
CA VAL A 140 11.54 3.33 7.92
C VAL A 140 12.52 3.31 9.07
N TYR A 141 13.29 2.23 9.12
CA TYR A 141 14.33 2.01 10.13
C TYR A 141 15.70 1.89 9.48
N VAL A 142 16.71 2.38 10.18
CA VAL A 142 18.07 1.95 9.94
C VAL A 142 18.34 0.78 10.86
N ILE A 143 18.61 -0.39 10.27
CA ILE A 143 19.03 -1.59 10.99
C ILE A 143 20.42 -2.00 10.53
N TYR A 144 21.20 -2.62 11.38
CA TYR A 144 22.57 -3.02 11.02
C TYR A 144 22.94 -4.35 11.65
N ASN A 145 23.84 -5.07 10.98
CA ASN A 145 24.44 -6.29 11.48
C ASN A 145 25.63 -5.92 12.36
N LYS A 146 25.52 -6.12 13.69
CA LYS A 146 26.54 -5.74 14.67
C LYS A 146 27.87 -6.46 14.52
N ASP A 147 27.90 -7.60 13.82
CA ASP A 147 29.12 -8.37 13.61
C ASP A 147 29.91 -7.92 12.37
N THR A 148 29.22 -7.30 11.39
CA THR A 148 29.80 -6.99 10.08
C THR A 148 29.74 -5.52 9.70
N CYS A 149 28.91 -4.70 10.34
CA CYS A 149 28.87 -3.28 10.09
C CYS A 149 30.20 -2.63 10.52
N PRO A 150 30.90 -1.94 9.60
CA PRO A 150 32.24 -1.42 9.89
C PRO A 150 32.24 -0.11 10.71
N VAL A 151 31.10 0.52 10.90
CA VAL A 151 30.91 1.80 11.56
C VAL A 151 29.83 1.73 12.63
N GLU A 152 29.92 2.57 13.65
CA GLU A 152 28.80 2.81 14.57
C GLU A 152 27.82 3.77 13.90
N ILE A 153 26.51 3.45 13.94
CA ILE A 153 25.46 4.25 13.32
C ILE A 153 24.65 4.90 14.44
N THR A 154 24.83 6.19 14.62
CA THR A 154 24.20 7.03 15.65
C THR A 154 23.42 8.21 15.06
N SER A 155 23.58 8.44 13.77
CA SER A 155 22.92 9.49 13.00
C SER A 155 22.71 9.07 11.55
N TYR A 156 21.85 9.76 10.81
CA TYR A 156 21.70 9.55 9.37
C TYR A 156 22.97 9.95 8.59
N GLU A 157 23.78 10.89 9.11
CA GLU A 157 25.05 11.29 8.52
C GLU A 157 26.05 10.13 8.43
N ASP A 158 26.02 9.19 9.39
CA ASP A 158 26.90 8.02 9.41
C ASP A 158 26.67 7.09 8.20
N LEU A 159 25.50 7.17 7.55
CA LEU A 159 25.21 6.44 6.32
C LEU A 159 26.07 6.91 5.12
N LEU A 160 26.71 8.07 5.23
CA LEU A 160 27.63 8.60 4.23
C LEU A 160 29.07 8.12 4.42
N ASP A 161 29.38 7.39 5.51
CA ASP A 161 30.76 6.93 5.76
C ASP A 161 31.26 6.08 4.58
N PRO A 162 32.45 6.40 4.01
CA PRO A 162 32.99 5.64 2.87
C PRO A 162 33.25 4.16 3.15
N GLN A 163 33.36 3.75 4.42
CA GLN A 163 33.48 2.34 4.79
C GLN A 163 32.21 1.53 4.50
N LEU A 164 31.08 2.22 4.35
CA LEU A 164 29.80 1.61 3.97
C LEU A 164 29.63 1.41 2.46
N LYS A 165 30.64 1.70 1.65
CA LYS A 165 30.55 1.60 0.20
C LYS A 165 30.02 0.25 -0.26
N GLY A 166 28.82 0.25 -0.90
CA GLY A 166 28.13 -0.95 -1.36
C GLY A 166 27.67 -1.88 -0.22
N GLN A 167 27.38 -1.33 0.97
CA GLN A 167 27.01 -2.08 2.17
C GLN A 167 25.57 -1.79 2.65
N ILE A 168 24.84 -0.87 2.02
CA ILE A 168 23.49 -0.49 2.44
C ILE A 168 22.45 -1.13 1.53
N ALA A 169 21.55 -1.91 2.11
CA ALA A 169 20.27 -2.31 1.48
C ALA A 169 19.26 -1.18 1.68
N SER A 170 18.69 -0.63 0.64
CA SER A 170 17.88 0.58 0.75
C SER A 170 16.52 0.43 0.07
N VAL A 171 15.47 1.00 0.67
CA VAL A 171 14.23 1.30 -0.04
C VAL A 171 14.52 2.26 -1.21
N THR A 172 13.64 2.30 -2.20
CA THR A 172 13.78 3.14 -3.39
C THR A 172 12.71 4.24 -3.43
N GLY A 173 12.93 5.22 -4.30
CA GLY A 173 11.99 6.29 -4.59
C GLY A 173 12.28 7.60 -3.87
N PRO A 174 12.01 8.74 -4.54
CA PRO A 174 12.29 10.06 -3.97
C PRO A 174 11.57 10.31 -2.65
N ARG A 175 10.29 9.90 -2.54
CA ARG A 175 9.48 10.10 -1.33
C ARG A 175 10.02 9.36 -0.11
N ASN A 176 10.79 8.27 -0.32
CA ASN A 176 11.43 7.51 0.74
C ASN A 176 12.82 8.04 1.08
N LEU A 177 13.53 8.60 0.12
CA LEU A 177 14.94 8.97 0.27
C LEU A 177 15.15 10.45 0.64
N PHE A 178 14.37 11.38 0.10
CA PHE A 178 14.51 12.80 0.45
C PHE A 178 14.28 13.09 1.93
N PRO A 179 13.28 12.49 2.61
CA PRO A 179 13.07 12.71 4.04
C PRO A 179 14.31 12.42 4.90
N ILE A 180 15.04 11.33 4.64
CA ILE A 180 16.23 11.03 5.43
C ILE A 180 17.34 12.06 5.21
N ALA A 181 17.54 12.52 3.97
CA ALA A 181 18.53 13.55 3.67
C ALA A 181 18.16 14.88 4.33
N LEU A 182 16.88 15.28 4.23
CA LEU A 182 16.37 16.50 4.87
C LEU A 182 16.56 16.46 6.39
N VAL A 183 16.16 15.35 7.04
CA VAL A 183 16.32 15.19 8.50
C VAL A 183 17.80 15.16 8.89
N SER A 184 18.66 14.48 8.13
CA SER A 184 20.11 14.48 8.36
C SER A 184 20.72 15.88 8.33
N LEU A 185 20.19 16.75 7.46
CA LEU A 185 20.58 18.16 7.33
C LEU A 185 19.90 19.09 8.36
N GLY A 186 18.99 18.55 9.20
CA GLY A 186 18.26 19.32 10.20
C GLY A 186 17.05 20.09 9.65
N TYR A 187 16.55 19.69 8.50
CA TYR A 187 15.36 20.26 7.84
C TYR A 187 14.09 19.46 8.15
N ASP A 188 12.95 20.08 7.87
CA ASP A 188 11.65 19.39 7.89
C ASP A 188 11.63 18.28 6.81
N PRO A 189 11.28 17.03 7.14
CA PRO A 189 11.19 15.93 6.15
C PRO A 189 10.20 16.21 5.00
N ASN A 190 9.26 17.14 5.21
CA ASN A 190 8.27 17.56 4.20
C ASN A 190 8.62 18.92 3.58
N SER A 191 9.86 19.40 3.69
CA SER A 191 10.26 20.69 3.14
C SER A 191 9.99 20.76 1.64
N THR A 192 9.41 21.89 1.20
CA THR A 192 9.23 22.27 -0.20
C THR A 192 10.15 23.43 -0.61
N ASN A 193 11.13 23.77 0.20
CA ASN A 193 12.09 24.82 -0.06
C ASN A 193 13.13 24.33 -1.08
N ASP A 194 13.23 24.98 -2.23
CA ASP A 194 14.10 24.58 -3.33
C ASP A 194 15.57 24.42 -2.89
N LYS A 195 16.08 25.27 -1.99
CA LYS A 195 17.45 25.20 -1.51
C LYS A 195 17.67 23.97 -0.62
N GLU A 196 16.74 23.66 0.27
CA GLU A 196 16.82 22.49 1.15
C GLU A 196 16.72 21.19 0.35
N ILE A 197 15.89 21.18 -0.69
CA ILE A 197 15.75 20.04 -1.61
C ILE A 197 17.06 19.86 -2.42
N GLU A 198 17.70 20.95 -2.86
CA GLU A 198 18.98 20.84 -3.57
C GLU A 198 20.08 20.29 -2.64
N GLU A 199 20.17 20.77 -1.40
CA GLU A 199 21.12 20.26 -0.41
C GLU A 199 20.84 18.79 -0.06
N ALA A 200 19.57 18.38 0.03
CA ALA A 200 19.19 16.99 0.23
C ALA A 200 19.56 16.13 -0.98
N TYR A 201 19.44 16.65 -2.19
CA TYR A 201 19.88 15.96 -3.40
C TYR A 201 21.41 15.74 -3.42
N GLU A 202 22.20 16.73 -3.00
CA GLU A 202 23.65 16.60 -2.86
C GLU A 202 24.01 15.52 -1.81
N TRP A 203 23.31 15.50 -0.67
CA TRP A 203 23.46 14.46 0.36
C TRP A 203 23.18 13.06 -0.22
N LEU A 204 22.12 12.91 -1.01
CA LEU A 204 21.78 11.63 -1.66
C LEU A 204 22.83 11.19 -2.69
N GLN A 205 23.53 12.10 -3.35
CA GLN A 205 24.63 11.73 -4.26
C GLN A 205 25.79 11.09 -3.51
N ASP A 206 26.04 11.49 -2.26
CA ASP A 206 27.05 10.88 -1.39
C ASP A 206 26.55 9.56 -0.76
N TYR A 207 25.24 9.42 -0.56
CA TYR A 207 24.61 8.21 -0.06
C TYR A 207 24.59 7.05 -1.09
N VAL A 208 24.27 7.34 -2.32
CA VAL A 208 24.11 6.33 -3.40
C VAL A 208 25.32 5.40 -3.58
N PRO A 209 26.57 5.86 -3.51
CA PRO A 209 27.73 4.97 -3.59
C PRO A 209 27.82 3.91 -2.49
N ASN A 210 27.16 4.15 -1.35
CA ASN A 210 27.14 3.25 -0.20
C ASN A 210 26.02 2.19 -0.33
N VAL A 211 25.11 2.34 -1.28
CA VAL A 211 23.99 1.42 -1.48
C VAL A 211 24.45 0.18 -2.26
N ALA A 212 24.19 -1.00 -1.71
CA ALA A 212 24.37 -2.30 -2.35
C ALA A 212 23.26 -2.59 -3.38
N GLY A 213 22.04 -2.15 -3.07
CA GLY A 213 20.88 -2.29 -3.93
C GLY A 213 19.65 -1.57 -3.38
N PHE A 214 18.81 -1.10 -4.29
CA PHE A 214 17.53 -0.47 -4.00
C PHE A 214 16.40 -1.44 -4.28
N ASP A 215 15.52 -1.67 -3.29
CA ASP A 215 14.35 -2.53 -3.44
C ASP A 215 13.31 -2.18 -2.35
N SER A 216 12.13 -1.71 -2.74
CA SER A 216 11.07 -1.38 -1.78
C SER A 216 10.24 -2.60 -1.31
N ASP A 217 10.35 -3.75 -1.99
CA ASP A 217 9.59 -4.95 -1.63
C ASP A 217 10.40 -5.90 -0.74
N SER A 218 11.71 -5.99 -0.94
CA SER A 218 12.55 -7.03 -0.34
C SER A 218 14.01 -6.65 -0.07
N ALA A 219 14.29 -5.38 0.26
CA ALA A 219 15.66 -4.91 0.55
C ALA A 219 16.35 -5.73 1.66
N GLU A 220 15.59 -6.21 2.65
CA GLU A 220 16.10 -7.02 3.76
C GLU A 220 16.83 -8.29 3.31
N LYS A 221 16.52 -8.80 2.12
CA LYS A 221 17.20 -9.98 1.57
C LYS A 221 18.68 -9.77 1.33
N LEU A 222 19.11 -8.51 1.08
CA LEU A 222 20.53 -8.18 0.97
C LEU A 222 21.26 -8.28 2.30
N LEU A 223 20.59 -7.96 3.42
CA LEU A 223 21.11 -8.21 4.77
C LEU A 223 21.18 -9.71 5.07
N ILE A 224 20.07 -10.43 4.85
CA ILE A 224 19.94 -11.85 5.16
C ILE A 224 20.97 -12.70 4.41
N ASN A 225 21.27 -12.36 3.16
CA ASN A 225 22.27 -13.10 2.37
C ASN A 225 23.71 -12.59 2.55
N GLY A 226 23.93 -11.56 3.38
CA GLY A 226 25.25 -11.00 3.69
C GLY A 226 25.84 -10.10 2.59
N ALA A 227 25.04 -9.65 1.63
CA ALA A 227 25.45 -8.69 0.59
C ALA A 227 25.45 -7.24 1.10
N ALA A 228 24.76 -6.96 2.21
CA ALA A 228 24.76 -5.68 2.90
C ALA A 228 24.97 -5.90 4.41
N SER A 229 25.49 -4.91 5.10
CA SER A 229 25.65 -4.89 6.55
C SER A 229 24.73 -3.87 7.24
N VAL A 230 24.13 -2.96 6.47
CA VAL A 230 23.18 -1.96 6.92
C VAL A 230 21.92 -2.03 6.06
N GLY A 231 20.74 -1.82 6.66
CA GLY A 231 19.46 -1.71 5.97
C GLY A 231 18.79 -0.39 6.30
N PHE A 232 18.42 0.35 5.29
CA PHE A 232 17.43 1.41 5.36
C PHE A 232 16.13 0.86 4.76
N VAL A 233 15.24 0.35 5.63
CA VAL A 233 14.17 -0.56 5.26
C VAL A 233 12.86 -0.23 5.98
N PHE A 234 11.74 -0.62 5.38
CA PHE A 234 10.43 -0.52 6.03
C PHE A 234 10.32 -1.45 7.24
N ASP A 235 9.42 -1.13 8.15
CA ASP A 235 9.13 -1.90 9.37
C ASP A 235 8.83 -3.38 9.11
N GLY A 236 8.00 -3.69 8.09
CA GLY A 236 7.75 -5.07 7.68
C GLY A 236 8.99 -5.81 7.19
N GLN A 237 9.89 -5.13 6.46
CA GLN A 237 11.18 -5.66 6.01
C GLN A 237 12.12 -5.86 7.20
N ALA A 238 12.16 -4.89 8.12
CA ALA A 238 12.95 -5.01 9.35
C ALA A 238 12.51 -6.22 10.18
N THR A 239 11.19 -6.42 10.34
CA THR A 239 10.63 -7.58 11.04
C THR A 239 11.10 -8.90 10.40
N ARG A 240 10.99 -9.04 9.07
CA ARG A 240 11.47 -10.25 8.38
C ARG A 240 12.98 -10.46 8.51
N ALA A 241 13.76 -9.38 8.55
CA ALA A 241 15.20 -9.48 8.78
C ALA A 241 15.51 -9.97 10.21
N PHE A 242 14.84 -9.43 11.23
CA PHE A 242 14.97 -9.86 12.62
C PHE A 242 14.55 -11.32 12.84
N ASP A 243 13.49 -11.77 12.16
CA ASP A 243 13.07 -13.18 12.21
C ASP A 243 14.10 -14.14 11.61
N ALA A 244 14.91 -13.66 10.68
CA ALA A 244 15.92 -14.46 9.99
C ALA A 244 17.33 -14.38 10.61
N MET A 245 17.62 -13.35 11.42
CA MET A 245 18.98 -13.04 11.90
C MET A 245 18.96 -12.52 13.34
N ASP A 246 19.73 -13.17 14.24
CA ASP A 246 19.82 -12.80 15.66
C ASP A 246 20.82 -11.65 15.96
N ASN A 247 21.63 -11.26 14.97
CA ASN A 247 22.71 -10.29 15.12
C ASN A 247 22.43 -8.93 14.48
N LEU A 248 21.16 -8.61 14.26
CA LEU A 248 20.72 -7.29 13.83
C LEU A 248 20.37 -6.41 15.04
N GLU A 249 20.59 -5.13 14.88
CA GLU A 249 20.15 -4.09 15.81
C GLU A 249 19.52 -2.93 15.03
N VAL A 250 18.56 -2.24 15.67
CA VAL A 250 18.02 -0.96 15.18
C VAL A 250 19.01 0.14 15.61
N ALA A 251 19.40 1.02 14.69
CA ALA A 251 20.19 2.19 15.04
C ALA A 251 19.36 3.13 15.94
N ASP A 252 19.97 3.57 17.03
CA ASP A 252 19.34 4.52 17.97
C ASP A 252 19.47 5.95 17.41
N LEU A 253 18.64 6.24 16.44
CA LEU A 253 18.54 7.56 15.81
C LEU A 253 17.48 8.40 16.55
N SER A 254 17.77 9.67 16.74
CA SER A 254 16.92 10.56 17.55
C SER A 254 15.51 10.73 17.03
N ASP A 255 15.28 10.51 15.73
CA ASP A 255 13.99 10.69 15.10
C ASP A 255 13.73 9.62 14.01
N PRO A 256 13.00 8.54 14.31
CA PRO A 256 12.55 7.61 13.27
C PRO A 256 11.62 8.35 12.31
N ILE A 257 11.82 8.12 11.00
CA ILE A 257 11.03 8.78 9.97
C ILE A 257 9.76 7.96 9.70
N GLN A 258 8.61 8.57 9.95
CA GLN A 258 7.33 8.07 9.47
C GLN A 258 7.17 8.51 8.01
N LEU A 259 6.99 7.56 7.08
CA LEU A 259 6.94 7.86 5.66
C LEU A 259 5.53 8.04 5.10
N GLY A 260 4.50 7.48 5.72
CA GLY A 260 3.18 7.65 5.16
C GLY A 260 2.12 6.76 5.78
N VAL A 261 0.92 6.91 5.28
CA VAL A 261 -0.26 6.08 5.59
C VAL A 261 -0.82 5.57 4.26
N ASP A 262 -1.05 4.28 4.16
CA ASP A 262 -1.73 3.63 3.04
C ASP A 262 -3.17 3.28 3.40
#